data_ebabe553100fc93f576a245962e5b49b
#
_entry.id   ebabe553100fc93f576a245962e5b49b
#
_cell.length_a   1.000
_cell.length_b   1.000
_cell.length_c   1.000
_cell.angle_alpha   90.00
_cell.angle_beta   90.00
_cell.angle_gamma   90.00
#
_symmetry.space_group_name_H-M   'P 1'
#
loop_
_entity.id
_entity.type
_entity.pdbx_description
1 polymer ?
#
loop_
_entity_poly.entity_id
_entity_poly.type
_entity_poly.pdbx_seq_one_letter_code
_entity_poly.pdbx_strand_id
1 'polypeptide(L)'
;GSRYMKLHGAAALTGKVFGKVMNRKNRPVDYSKWIVKHLPDKAELAEQRKTKFSWNPKISLVIPLYKTPEKYLQQLIDSIQAQTYENWELCLSDGSGADSPLSEFLTTMEKSDARIRVIRNAKALQIAENTNGAIRAATGDFIAFADHDDELTPDALFQCVKALNQEKEIKVLYSD
;
A
#
# COMPACT_ATOMS: atom_id res chain seq x y z
N GLY A 1 21.70 41.73 -9.34
CA GLY A 1 20.36 42.35 -9.16
C GLY A 1 20.29 43.75 -9.73
N SER A 2 21.27 44.62 -9.40
CA SER A 2 21.31 46.05 -9.80
C SER A 2 21.40 46.27 -11.31
N ARG A 3 22.18 45.46 -12.02
CA ARG A 3 22.36 45.56 -13.48
C ARG A 3 21.11 45.15 -14.28
N TYR A 4 20.34 44.19 -13.75
CA TYR A 4 19.06 43.73 -14.33
C TYR A 4 17.96 44.78 -14.15
N MET A 5 17.91 45.44 -12.98
CA MET A 5 16.97 46.52 -12.69
C MET A 5 17.15 47.73 -13.60
N LYS A 6 18.40 48.08 -13.95
CA LYS A 6 18.72 49.17 -14.91
C LYS A 6 18.25 48.87 -16.34
N LEU A 7 18.22 47.59 -16.74
CA LEU A 7 17.86 47.19 -18.12
C LEU A 7 16.36 46.88 -18.27
N HIS A 8 15.68 46.43 -17.24
CA HIS A 8 14.32 45.88 -17.33
C HIS A 8 13.30 46.42 -16.31
N GLY A 9 13.73 47.35 -15.44
CA GLY A 9 12.90 47.96 -14.42
C GLY A 9 12.62 47.05 -13.19
N ALA A 10 12.11 47.65 -12.13
CA ALA A 10 11.87 46.98 -10.84
C ALA A 10 10.79 45.88 -10.93
N ALA A 11 9.77 46.08 -11.76
CA ALA A 11 8.68 45.09 -11.94
C ALA A 11 9.18 43.79 -12.59
N ALA A 12 10.16 43.85 -13.50
CA ALA A 12 10.74 42.66 -14.12
C ALA A 12 11.66 41.89 -13.14
N LEU A 13 12.27 42.59 -12.17
CA LEU A 13 13.08 41.94 -11.14
C LEU A 13 12.19 41.19 -10.14
N THR A 14 11.05 41.77 -9.71
CA THR A 14 10.09 41.14 -8.85
C THR A 14 9.46 39.89 -9.48
N GLY A 15 9.09 39.95 -10.77
CA GLY A 15 8.60 38.81 -11.52
C GLY A 15 9.63 37.68 -11.62
N LYS A 16 10.91 38.00 -11.82
CA LYS A 16 11.99 36.99 -11.88
C LYS A 16 12.33 36.35 -10.53
N VAL A 17 12.22 37.12 -9.44
CA VAL A 17 12.39 36.61 -8.07
C VAL A 17 11.19 35.78 -7.67
N PHE A 18 9.97 36.24 -8.01
CA PHE A 18 8.73 35.48 -7.73
C PHE A 18 8.70 34.17 -8.52
N GLY A 19 9.07 34.15 -9.80
CA GLY A 19 9.20 32.95 -10.60
C GLY A 19 10.25 31.97 -10.05
N LYS A 20 11.36 32.47 -9.49
CA LYS A 20 12.37 31.64 -8.83
C LYS A 20 11.90 31.03 -7.49
N VAL A 21 11.07 31.75 -6.74
CA VAL A 21 10.46 31.26 -5.49
C VAL A 21 9.33 30.25 -5.78
N MET A 22 8.51 30.51 -6.80
CA MET A 22 7.48 29.55 -7.25
C MET A 22 8.10 28.26 -7.82
N ASN A 23 9.19 28.38 -8.60
CA ASN A 23 9.88 27.21 -9.14
C ASN A 23 10.63 26.39 -8.07
N ARG A 24 10.85 26.92 -6.86
CA ARG A 24 11.36 26.15 -5.73
C ARG A 24 10.28 25.23 -5.13
N LYS A 25 8.99 25.60 -5.22
CA LYS A 25 7.88 24.75 -4.73
C LYS A 25 7.59 23.58 -5.69
N ASN A 26 7.95 23.66 -6.96
CA ASN A 26 7.71 22.63 -7.97
C ASN A 26 8.99 21.86 -8.38
N ARG A 27 10.00 21.79 -7.54
CA ARG A 27 11.11 20.86 -7.81
C ARG A 27 10.59 19.44 -7.68
N PRO A 28 10.76 18.57 -8.68
CA PRO A 28 10.41 17.17 -8.55
C PRO A 28 11.14 16.62 -7.32
N VAL A 29 10.37 16.03 -6.43
CA VAL A 29 10.92 15.37 -5.24
C VAL A 29 11.70 14.15 -5.74
N ASP A 30 12.97 14.05 -5.33
CA ASP A 30 13.73 12.81 -5.53
C ASP A 30 13.12 11.76 -4.62
N TYR A 31 12.23 10.95 -5.16
CA TYR A 31 11.49 9.94 -4.42
C TYR A 31 12.41 8.98 -3.66
N SER A 32 13.52 8.57 -4.28
CA SER A 32 14.49 7.66 -3.64
C SER A 32 15.09 8.23 -2.37
N LYS A 33 15.35 9.55 -2.34
CA LYS A 33 15.84 10.24 -1.14
C LYS A 33 14.73 10.57 -0.16
N TRP A 34 13.52 10.81 -0.67
CA TRP A 34 12.36 11.11 0.16
C TRP A 34 11.94 9.87 0.95
N ILE A 35 11.78 8.73 0.29
CA ILE A 35 11.30 7.48 0.91
C ILE A 35 12.22 7.03 2.05
N VAL A 36 13.56 7.07 1.87
CA VAL A 36 14.53 6.70 2.90
C VAL A 36 14.39 7.54 4.18
N LYS A 37 13.95 8.81 4.04
CA LYS A 37 13.73 9.70 5.19
C LYS A 37 12.39 9.53 5.88
N HIS A 38 11.43 8.88 5.21
CA HIS A 38 10.05 8.76 5.68
C HIS A 38 9.67 7.32 6.02
N LEU A 39 10.51 6.34 5.67
CA LEU A 39 10.35 4.99 6.19
C LEU A 39 10.67 4.98 7.70
N PRO A 40 9.82 4.33 8.51
CA PRO A 40 10.07 4.20 9.93
C PRO A 40 11.34 3.41 10.20
N ASP A 41 12.10 3.83 11.20
CA ASP A 41 13.26 3.09 11.64
C ASP A 41 12.87 1.87 12.51
N LYS A 42 13.87 1.05 12.90
CA LYS A 42 13.61 -0.17 13.68
C LYS A 42 13.01 0.12 15.05
N ALA A 43 13.35 1.25 15.66
CA ALA A 43 12.83 1.64 16.98
C ALA A 43 11.36 2.07 16.84
N GLU A 44 11.04 2.86 15.82
CA GLU A 44 9.66 3.27 15.50
C GLU A 44 8.79 2.05 15.20
N LEU A 45 9.25 1.09 14.39
CA LEU A 45 8.53 -0.15 14.11
C LEU A 45 8.29 -0.98 15.38
N ALA A 46 9.25 -1.02 16.30
CA ALA A 46 9.10 -1.72 17.57
C ALA A 46 8.05 -1.04 18.48
N GLU A 47 7.98 0.28 18.51
CA GLU A 47 6.96 1.02 19.25
C GLU A 47 5.57 0.87 18.61
N GLN A 48 5.48 0.86 17.28
CA GLN A 48 4.23 0.62 16.58
C GLN A 48 3.62 -0.75 16.97
N ARG A 49 4.42 -1.82 17.05
CA ARG A 49 3.96 -3.15 17.48
C ARG A 49 3.42 -3.19 18.90
N LYS A 50 3.87 -2.29 19.79
CA LYS A 50 3.37 -2.18 21.17
C LYS A 50 2.13 -1.28 21.27
N THR A 51 1.83 -0.51 20.24
CA THR A 51 0.73 0.46 20.27
C THR A 51 -0.62 -0.26 20.36
N LYS A 52 -1.43 0.15 21.34
CA LYS A 52 -2.80 -0.33 21.50
C LYS A 52 -3.75 0.74 21.02
N PHE A 53 -4.44 0.49 19.94
CA PHE A 53 -5.50 1.36 19.45
C PHE A 53 -6.79 1.18 20.27
N SER A 54 -7.55 2.26 20.45
CA SER A 54 -8.87 2.19 21.11
C SER A 54 -9.90 1.47 20.24
N TRP A 55 -9.75 1.56 18.93
CA TRP A 55 -10.47 0.77 17.93
C TRP A 55 -9.45 -0.02 17.10
N ASN A 56 -9.65 -1.32 17.02
CA ASN A 56 -8.74 -2.26 16.39
C ASN A 56 -9.43 -3.00 15.24
N PRO A 57 -9.79 -2.29 14.13
CA PRO A 57 -10.54 -2.88 13.03
C PRO A 57 -9.73 -3.96 12.31
N LYS A 58 -10.39 -5.03 11.90
CA LYS A 58 -9.78 -6.05 11.04
C LYS A 58 -9.71 -5.55 9.60
N ILE A 59 -8.55 -5.66 8.98
CA ILE A 59 -8.33 -5.25 7.58
C ILE A 59 -8.20 -6.50 6.71
N SER A 60 -9.06 -6.63 5.70
CA SER A 60 -8.98 -7.67 4.69
C SER A 60 -8.22 -7.16 3.48
N LEU A 61 -7.02 -7.68 3.23
CA LEU A 61 -6.29 -7.42 1.99
C LEU A 61 -6.86 -8.34 0.90
N VAL A 62 -7.31 -7.76 -0.19
CA VAL A 62 -7.98 -8.44 -1.30
C VAL A 62 -7.09 -8.41 -2.53
N ILE A 63 -6.58 -9.56 -2.93
CA ILE A 63 -5.60 -9.71 -4.00
C ILE A 63 -6.10 -10.71 -5.05
N PRO A 64 -6.43 -10.27 -6.27
CA PRO A 64 -6.71 -11.16 -7.38
C PRO A 64 -5.39 -11.66 -7.99
N LEU A 65 -5.28 -12.96 -8.23
CA LEU A 65 -4.14 -13.61 -8.86
C LEU A 65 -4.53 -14.12 -10.24
N TYR A 66 -3.65 -13.97 -11.22
CA TYR A 66 -3.81 -14.58 -12.54
C TYR A 66 -2.44 -14.88 -13.15
N LYS A 67 -2.06 -16.16 -13.16
CA LYS A 67 -0.74 -16.61 -13.65
C LYS A 67 0.42 -15.80 -13.05
N THR A 68 0.27 -15.39 -11.81
CA THR A 68 1.23 -14.57 -11.09
C THR A 68 2.53 -15.34 -10.90
N PRO A 69 3.69 -14.74 -11.18
CA PRO A 69 4.97 -15.34 -10.83
C PRO A 69 5.10 -15.49 -9.30
N GLU A 70 5.43 -16.71 -8.84
CA GLU A 70 5.54 -17.05 -7.41
C GLU A 70 6.45 -16.09 -6.64
N LYS A 71 7.55 -15.67 -7.27
CA LYS A 71 8.50 -14.72 -6.66
C LYS A 71 7.84 -13.41 -6.21
N TYR A 72 7.00 -12.81 -7.03
CA TYR A 72 6.34 -11.54 -6.68
C TYR A 72 5.27 -11.75 -5.61
N LEU A 73 4.52 -12.83 -5.71
CA LEU A 73 3.53 -13.19 -4.70
C LEU A 73 4.19 -13.45 -3.33
N GLN A 74 5.37 -14.10 -3.30
CA GLN A 74 6.13 -14.29 -2.07
C GLN A 74 6.56 -12.95 -1.47
N GLN A 75 7.09 -12.02 -2.29
CA GLN A 75 7.49 -10.68 -1.82
C GLN A 75 6.31 -9.91 -1.23
N LEU A 76 5.15 -9.93 -1.89
CA LEU A 76 3.91 -9.34 -1.35
C LEU A 76 3.54 -9.96 -0.01
N ILE A 77 3.48 -11.30 0.09
CA ILE A 77 3.10 -12.00 1.34
C ILE A 77 4.09 -11.65 2.46
N ASP A 78 5.39 -11.67 2.19
CA ASP A 78 6.43 -11.29 3.15
C ASP A 78 6.22 -9.85 3.65
N SER A 79 5.89 -8.91 2.76
CA SER A 79 5.62 -7.52 3.11
C SER A 79 4.38 -7.34 3.99
N ILE A 80 3.35 -8.17 3.77
CA ILE A 80 2.13 -8.19 4.58
C ILE A 80 2.39 -8.84 5.94
N GLN A 81 3.14 -9.91 6.00
CA GLN A 81 3.53 -10.57 7.27
C GLN A 81 4.45 -9.68 8.11
N ALA A 82 5.23 -8.80 7.48
CA ALA A 82 6.10 -7.83 8.16
C ALA A 82 5.34 -6.64 8.78
N GLN A 83 4.04 -6.47 8.51
CA GLN A 83 3.26 -5.34 9.02
C GLN A 83 3.34 -5.22 10.54
N THR A 84 3.44 -3.99 11.03
CA THR A 84 3.44 -3.70 12.48
C THR A 84 2.04 -3.77 13.09
N TYR A 85 1.00 -3.68 12.29
CA TYR A 85 -0.38 -3.93 12.68
C TYR A 85 -0.77 -5.37 12.34
N GLU A 86 -1.23 -6.14 13.34
CA GLU A 86 -1.39 -7.59 13.23
C GLU A 86 -2.82 -8.06 12.92
N ASN A 87 -3.84 -7.19 13.12
CA ASN A 87 -5.25 -7.57 12.92
C ASN A 87 -5.66 -7.42 11.45
N TRP A 88 -5.11 -8.27 10.62
CA TRP A 88 -5.41 -8.36 9.20
C TRP A 88 -5.68 -9.81 8.78
N GLU A 89 -6.29 -9.96 7.61
CA GLU A 89 -6.36 -11.20 6.86
C GLU A 89 -6.00 -10.94 5.39
N LEU A 90 -5.50 -11.97 4.72
CA LEU A 90 -5.16 -11.92 3.30
C LEU A 90 -6.07 -12.85 2.52
N CYS A 91 -6.87 -12.28 1.63
CA CYS A 91 -7.81 -13.00 0.77
C CYS A 91 -7.24 -13.05 -0.67
N LEU A 92 -6.67 -14.19 -1.03
CA LEU A 92 -6.09 -14.45 -2.35
C LEU A 92 -7.13 -15.15 -3.22
N SER A 93 -7.55 -14.58 -4.34
CA SER A 93 -8.41 -15.25 -5.31
C SER A 93 -7.62 -15.62 -6.55
N ASP A 94 -7.42 -16.92 -6.76
CA ASP A 94 -6.70 -17.42 -7.93
C ASP A 94 -7.65 -17.66 -9.09
N GLY A 95 -7.62 -16.73 -10.05
CA GLY A 95 -8.38 -16.78 -11.29
C GLY A 95 -7.66 -17.50 -12.44
N SER A 96 -6.59 -18.24 -12.18
CA SER A 96 -5.84 -18.93 -13.24
C SER A 96 -6.55 -20.19 -13.78
N GLY A 97 -7.55 -20.70 -13.05
CA GLY A 97 -8.26 -21.92 -13.39
C GLY A 97 -7.72 -23.17 -12.69
N ALA A 98 -8.23 -24.36 -13.08
CA ALA A 98 -7.92 -25.63 -12.41
C ALA A 98 -6.41 -25.99 -12.44
N ASP A 99 -5.75 -25.62 -13.53
CA ASP A 99 -4.31 -25.92 -13.73
C ASP A 99 -3.41 -24.74 -13.29
N SER A 100 -3.77 -24.07 -12.22
CA SER A 100 -2.99 -22.96 -11.72
C SER A 100 -1.57 -23.36 -11.34
N PRO A 101 -0.53 -22.66 -11.84
CA PRO A 101 0.86 -22.93 -11.47
C PRO A 101 1.15 -22.61 -10.00
N LEU A 102 0.26 -21.88 -9.32
CA LEU A 102 0.41 -21.48 -7.92
C LEU A 102 -0.22 -22.47 -6.92
N SER A 103 -0.89 -23.54 -7.36
CA SER A 103 -1.69 -24.42 -6.50
C SER A 103 -0.92 -24.96 -5.28
N GLU A 104 0.31 -25.42 -5.46
CA GLU A 104 1.16 -25.96 -4.40
C GLU A 104 1.65 -24.85 -3.47
N PHE A 105 2.13 -23.75 -4.05
CA PHE A 105 2.58 -22.57 -3.30
C PHE A 105 1.47 -22.01 -2.42
N LEU A 106 0.30 -21.77 -2.98
CA LEU A 106 -0.87 -21.23 -2.23
C LEU A 106 -1.32 -22.18 -1.11
N THR A 107 -1.24 -23.50 -1.34
CA THR A 107 -1.56 -24.48 -0.29
C THR A 107 -0.56 -24.43 0.86
N THR A 108 0.71 -24.19 0.56
CA THR A 108 1.76 -24.02 1.56
C THR A 108 1.56 -22.74 2.37
N MET A 109 1.26 -21.64 1.72
CA MET A 109 1.02 -20.35 2.37
C MET A 109 -0.20 -20.39 3.30
N GLU A 110 -1.31 -20.95 2.85
CA GLU A 110 -2.54 -21.09 3.64
C GLU A 110 -2.34 -21.97 4.90
N LYS A 111 -1.45 -22.96 4.82
CA LYS A 111 -1.09 -23.80 5.98
C LYS A 111 -0.12 -23.11 6.94
N SER A 112 0.72 -22.21 6.44
CA SER A 112 1.76 -21.54 7.23
C SER A 112 1.23 -20.39 8.08
N ASP A 113 0.15 -19.72 7.64
CA ASP A 113 -0.45 -18.59 8.37
C ASP A 113 -1.98 -18.65 8.25
N ALA A 114 -2.65 -18.84 9.37
CA ALA A 114 -4.12 -18.95 9.46
C ALA A 114 -4.88 -17.67 9.00
N ARG A 115 -4.17 -16.55 8.86
CA ARG A 115 -4.72 -15.29 8.33
C ARG A 115 -4.79 -15.28 6.80
N ILE A 116 -4.14 -16.23 6.13
CA ILE A 116 -4.14 -16.36 4.66
C ILE A 116 -5.29 -17.27 4.25
N ARG A 117 -6.14 -16.79 3.36
CA ARG A 117 -7.29 -17.50 2.80
C ARG A 117 -7.19 -17.53 1.29
N VAL A 118 -7.32 -18.69 0.70
CA VAL A 118 -7.19 -18.89 -0.75
C VAL A 118 -8.50 -19.33 -1.37
N ILE A 119 -8.98 -18.59 -2.34
CA ILE A 119 -10.13 -18.91 -3.17
C ILE A 119 -9.62 -19.47 -4.49
N ARG A 120 -9.84 -20.76 -4.73
CA ARG A 120 -9.44 -21.46 -5.96
C ARG A 120 -10.61 -21.51 -6.92
N ASN A 121 -10.42 -21.00 -8.12
CA ASN A 121 -11.45 -20.96 -9.15
C ASN A 121 -11.21 -22.08 -10.18
N ALA A 122 -12.23 -22.90 -10.45
CA ALA A 122 -12.13 -24.00 -11.42
C ALA A 122 -11.96 -23.53 -12.87
N LYS A 123 -12.33 -22.29 -13.16
CA LYS A 123 -12.22 -21.67 -14.48
C LYS A 123 -11.38 -20.41 -14.40
N ALA A 124 -10.73 -20.05 -15.51
CA ALA A 124 -10.07 -18.76 -15.63
C ALA A 124 -11.09 -17.62 -15.51
N LEU A 125 -10.79 -16.63 -14.66
CA LEU A 125 -11.66 -15.50 -14.37
C LEU A 125 -11.08 -14.19 -14.90
N GLN A 126 -11.95 -13.27 -15.26
CA GLN A 126 -11.59 -11.88 -15.52
C GLN A 126 -11.31 -11.16 -14.20
N ILE A 127 -10.58 -10.05 -14.27
CA ILE A 127 -10.11 -9.31 -13.09
C ILE A 127 -11.24 -8.97 -12.10
N ALA A 128 -12.37 -8.45 -12.58
CA ALA A 128 -13.49 -8.06 -11.74
C ALA A 128 -14.14 -9.26 -11.01
N GLU A 129 -14.37 -10.37 -11.71
CA GLU A 129 -14.94 -11.59 -11.11
C GLU A 129 -13.98 -12.17 -10.06
N ASN A 130 -12.70 -12.16 -10.37
CA ASN A 130 -11.64 -12.66 -9.49
C ASN A 130 -11.53 -11.81 -8.22
N THR A 131 -11.49 -10.48 -8.37
CA THR A 131 -11.50 -9.53 -7.25
C THR A 131 -12.74 -9.71 -6.39
N ASN A 132 -13.93 -9.83 -7.00
CA ASN A 132 -15.18 -10.10 -6.28
C ASN A 132 -15.15 -11.44 -5.52
N GLY A 133 -14.43 -12.44 -6.03
CA GLY A 133 -14.17 -13.70 -5.32
C GLY A 133 -13.44 -13.47 -4.00
N ALA A 134 -12.37 -12.69 -4.01
CA ALA A 134 -11.62 -12.33 -2.82
C ALA A 134 -12.43 -11.46 -1.84
N ILE A 135 -13.20 -10.47 -2.36
CA ILE A 135 -14.09 -9.63 -1.55
C ILE A 135 -15.11 -10.47 -0.78
N ARG A 136 -15.72 -11.47 -1.42
CA ARG A 136 -16.71 -12.36 -0.76
C ARG A 136 -16.11 -13.20 0.37
N ALA A 137 -14.80 -13.44 0.34
CA ALA A 137 -14.10 -14.16 1.40
C ALA A 137 -13.65 -13.25 2.56
N ALA A 138 -13.64 -11.93 2.33
CA ALA A 138 -13.24 -10.95 3.33
C ALA A 138 -14.23 -10.91 4.51
N THR A 139 -13.69 -10.83 5.72
CA THR A 139 -14.47 -10.76 6.98
C THR A 139 -14.05 -9.57 7.84
N GLY A 140 -13.17 -8.71 7.34
CA GLY A 140 -12.71 -7.51 8.06
C GLY A 140 -13.69 -6.36 8.01
N ASP A 141 -13.45 -5.38 8.85
CA ASP A 141 -14.21 -4.12 8.92
C ASP A 141 -13.91 -3.22 7.73
N PHE A 142 -12.71 -3.34 7.16
CA PHE A 142 -12.25 -2.62 5.98
C PHE A 142 -11.61 -3.56 4.97
N ILE A 143 -11.69 -3.19 3.70
CA ILE A 143 -11.03 -3.86 2.59
C ILE A 143 -9.87 -2.98 2.11
N ALA A 144 -8.70 -3.56 1.98
CA ALA A 144 -7.55 -2.96 1.33
C ALA A 144 -7.30 -3.68 -0.01
N PHE A 145 -7.11 -2.91 -1.08
CA PHE A 145 -6.73 -3.43 -2.39
C PHE A 145 -5.24 -3.25 -2.61
N ALA A 146 -4.59 -4.26 -3.13
CA ALA A 146 -3.23 -4.19 -3.63
C ALA A 146 -3.08 -5.14 -4.83
N ASP A 147 -2.11 -4.87 -5.68
CA ASP A 147 -1.78 -5.75 -6.79
C ASP A 147 -0.80 -6.85 -6.35
N HIS A 148 -0.81 -7.96 -7.06
CA HIS A 148 -0.06 -9.16 -6.69
C HIS A 148 1.47 -9.02 -6.83
N ASP A 149 1.95 -7.95 -7.41
CA ASP A 149 3.35 -7.59 -7.66
C ASP A 149 3.79 -6.33 -6.89
N ASP A 150 2.94 -5.82 -6.00
CA ASP A 150 3.26 -4.72 -5.09
C ASP A 150 3.88 -5.21 -3.77
N GLU A 151 4.54 -4.31 -3.06
CA GLU A 151 5.02 -4.50 -1.68
C GLU A 151 4.51 -3.36 -0.79
N LEU A 152 4.07 -3.68 0.42
CA LEU A 152 3.66 -2.69 1.40
C LEU A 152 4.84 -2.29 2.30
N THR A 153 4.92 -1.00 2.65
CA THR A 153 5.85 -0.59 3.72
C THR A 153 5.43 -1.25 5.05
N PRO A 154 6.38 -1.56 5.95
CA PRO A 154 6.09 -2.34 7.17
C PRO A 154 5.05 -1.71 8.10
N ASP A 155 4.77 -0.43 7.94
CA ASP A 155 3.82 0.35 8.75
C ASP A 155 2.55 0.77 8.00
N ALA A 156 2.34 0.31 6.77
CA ALA A 156 1.22 0.75 5.94
C ALA A 156 -0.13 0.57 6.64
N LEU A 157 -0.43 -0.61 7.15
CA LEU A 157 -1.68 -0.88 7.86
C LEU A 157 -1.76 -0.14 9.19
N PHE A 158 -0.64 0.04 9.89
CA PHE A 158 -0.58 0.83 11.11
C PHE A 158 -0.99 2.28 10.87
N GLN A 159 -0.49 2.91 9.81
CA GLN A 159 -0.83 4.29 9.46
C GLN A 159 -2.32 4.42 9.08
N CYS A 160 -2.87 3.45 8.34
CA CYS A 160 -4.30 3.41 8.04
C CYS A 160 -5.13 3.35 9.34
N VAL A 161 -4.83 2.43 10.25
CA VAL A 161 -5.56 2.27 11.51
C VAL A 161 -5.38 3.47 12.42
N LYS A 162 -4.21 4.09 12.44
CA LYS A 162 -3.96 5.34 13.15
C LYS A 162 -4.87 6.47 12.65
N ALA A 163 -5.00 6.63 11.33
CA ALA A 163 -5.91 7.61 10.74
C ALA A 163 -7.38 7.33 11.10
N LEU A 164 -7.81 6.07 11.01
CA LEU A 164 -9.17 5.64 11.40
C LEU A 164 -9.48 5.88 12.88
N ASN A 165 -8.49 5.81 13.76
CA ASN A 165 -8.67 6.13 15.18
C ASN A 165 -8.70 7.63 15.46
N GLN A 166 -8.09 8.45 14.60
CA GLN A 166 -8.14 9.91 14.70
C GLN A 166 -9.45 10.48 14.16
N GLU A 167 -9.96 9.92 13.07
CA GLU A 167 -11.17 10.38 12.39
C GLU A 167 -12.09 9.19 12.08
N LYS A 168 -13.14 9.01 12.89
CA LYS A 168 -14.07 7.87 12.82
C LYS A 168 -15.00 7.87 11.60
N GLU A 169 -15.16 9.04 10.96
CA GLU A 169 -16.03 9.19 9.79
C GLU A 169 -15.37 8.80 8.47
N ILE A 170 -14.07 8.45 8.49
CA ILE A 170 -13.36 7.99 7.30
C ILE A 170 -14.00 6.69 6.78
N LYS A 171 -14.37 6.71 5.51
CA LYS A 171 -14.91 5.54 4.78
C LYS A 171 -13.96 5.04 3.70
N VAL A 172 -13.07 5.90 3.20
CA VAL A 172 -12.07 5.59 2.17
C VAL A 172 -10.75 6.24 2.56
N LEU A 173 -9.67 5.46 2.49
CA LEU A 173 -8.29 5.92 2.56
C LEU A 173 -7.59 5.53 1.26
N TYR A 174 -6.72 6.38 0.77
CA TYR A 174 -5.83 6.09 -0.35
C TYR A 174 -4.47 6.74 -0.11
N SER A 175 -3.44 6.20 -0.72
CA SER A 175 -2.09 6.78 -0.77
C SER A 175 -1.73 7.07 -2.22
N ASP A 176 -0.94 8.10 -2.45
CA ASP A 176 -0.32 8.50 -3.71
C ASP A 176 1.21 8.44 -3.60
#